data_6ee0a12b36c516ff0e6e6995dbaaac95
#
_entry.id   6ee0a12b36c516ff0e6e6995dbaaac95
#
_cell.length_a   1.000
_cell.length_b   1.000
_cell.length_c   1.000
_cell.angle_alpha   90.00
_cell.angle_beta   90.00
_cell.angle_gamma   90.00
#
_symmetry.space_group_name_H-M   'P 1'
#
loop_
_entity.id
_entity.type
_entity.pdbx_description
1 polymer ?
#
loop_
_entity_poly.entity_id
_entity_poly.type
_entity_poly.pdbx_seq_one_letter_code
_entity_poly.pdbx_strand_id
1 'polypeptide(L)'
;MTVTIYDVAREARVSMATVSRVVNGNQNVKPETRNKVNEVIKRLNYRPNAVARGLASKRTTTVGVIIPDISNVYYSQLARGLEDIATMYKYHSIISNSDNDPEKEKEIFNNLLSKQVDGIIFLGGTISEEIKSLINQSSVPVVVSGTDGKDDHIASVNIDFKQAAEEATQYLIEKGAKTFSLIGGEYSIKAQDDVLEGLKNVLSQHQLKLDDTLHLTGNESYKSGIKTFEQLQSNLPDAVLCISDEQAIGILHSAQDAGVKVPEDLQIISFNNTRLVEMVLSLIHI
;
A
#
# COMPACT_ATOMS: atom_id res chain seq x y z
N MET A 1 2.27 -31.09 -28.44
CA MET A 1 2.42 -29.77 -29.13
C MET A 1 1.39 -28.82 -28.55
N THR A 2 1.78 -27.58 -28.27
CA THR A 2 0.87 -26.55 -27.76
C THR A 2 -0.01 -26.06 -28.91
N VAL A 3 -1.33 -26.10 -28.73
CA VAL A 3 -2.29 -25.61 -29.75
C VAL A 3 -2.12 -24.09 -29.91
N THR A 4 -2.08 -23.64 -31.15
CA THR A 4 -1.86 -22.23 -31.51
C THR A 4 -3.12 -21.61 -32.12
N ILE A 5 -3.13 -20.29 -32.25
CA ILE A 5 -4.23 -19.56 -32.94
C ILE A 5 -4.36 -20.01 -34.40
N TYR A 6 -3.25 -20.44 -35.05
CA TYR A 6 -3.24 -20.98 -36.40
C TYR A 6 -4.02 -22.28 -36.50
N ASP A 7 -3.92 -23.16 -35.49
CA ASP A 7 -4.64 -24.43 -35.48
C ASP A 7 -6.12 -24.20 -35.36
N VAL A 8 -6.53 -23.25 -34.49
CA VAL A 8 -7.94 -22.84 -34.35
C VAL A 8 -8.47 -22.24 -35.62
N ALA A 9 -7.70 -21.37 -36.27
CA ALA A 9 -8.11 -20.72 -37.53
C ALA A 9 -8.29 -21.76 -38.66
N ARG A 10 -7.34 -22.69 -38.81
CA ARG A 10 -7.40 -23.79 -39.80
C ARG A 10 -8.62 -24.67 -39.54
N GLU A 11 -8.84 -25.12 -38.32
CA GLU A 11 -9.93 -26.03 -37.93
C GLU A 11 -11.32 -25.36 -38.04
N ALA A 12 -11.42 -24.08 -37.68
CA ALA A 12 -12.63 -23.28 -37.82
C ALA A 12 -12.85 -22.78 -39.28
N ARG A 13 -11.90 -22.94 -40.16
CA ARG A 13 -11.89 -22.43 -41.56
C ARG A 13 -12.16 -20.92 -41.63
N VAL A 14 -11.48 -20.15 -40.78
CA VAL A 14 -11.53 -18.69 -40.75
C VAL A 14 -10.12 -18.10 -40.68
N SER A 15 -9.99 -16.79 -40.88
CA SER A 15 -8.70 -16.13 -40.69
C SER A 15 -8.30 -16.03 -39.24
N MET A 16 -6.99 -15.96 -38.93
CA MET A 16 -6.49 -15.67 -37.59
C MET A 16 -7.07 -14.38 -37.02
N ALA A 17 -7.24 -13.36 -37.86
CA ALA A 17 -7.85 -12.10 -37.45
C ALA A 17 -9.28 -12.31 -36.97
N THR A 18 -10.04 -13.25 -37.55
CA THR A 18 -11.39 -13.61 -37.12
C THR A 18 -11.35 -14.33 -35.80
N VAL A 19 -10.43 -15.29 -35.56
CA VAL A 19 -10.24 -15.96 -34.29
C VAL A 19 -9.88 -14.93 -33.21
N SER A 20 -8.92 -14.04 -33.47
CA SER A 20 -8.53 -12.98 -32.55
C SER A 20 -9.70 -12.08 -32.15
N ARG A 21 -10.54 -11.67 -33.13
CA ARG A 21 -11.74 -10.88 -32.84
C ARG A 21 -12.74 -11.62 -31.95
N VAL A 22 -12.93 -12.93 -32.17
CA VAL A 22 -13.82 -13.75 -31.33
C VAL A 22 -13.29 -13.87 -29.92
N VAL A 23 -11.99 -14.17 -29.77
CA VAL A 23 -11.31 -14.30 -28.47
C VAL A 23 -11.35 -13.00 -27.68
N ASN A 24 -11.21 -11.85 -28.37
CA ASN A 24 -11.26 -10.53 -27.75
C ASN A 24 -12.69 -9.97 -27.57
N GLY A 25 -13.72 -10.78 -27.82
CA GLY A 25 -15.12 -10.38 -27.58
C GLY A 25 -15.66 -9.33 -28.57
N ASN A 26 -14.98 -9.09 -29.71
CA ASN A 26 -15.40 -8.08 -30.68
C ASN A 26 -16.79 -8.39 -31.24
N GLN A 27 -17.74 -7.46 -31.09
CA GLN A 27 -19.14 -7.66 -31.48
C GLN A 27 -19.35 -7.73 -33.00
N ASN A 28 -18.41 -7.25 -33.81
CA ASN A 28 -18.52 -7.24 -35.28
C ASN A 28 -18.28 -8.60 -35.93
N VAL A 29 -18.35 -9.72 -35.19
CA VAL A 29 -18.27 -11.07 -35.74
C VAL A 29 -19.66 -11.70 -35.71
N LYS A 30 -20.08 -12.22 -36.89
CA LYS A 30 -21.40 -12.90 -37.03
C LYS A 30 -21.56 -14.00 -35.98
N PRO A 31 -22.74 -14.14 -35.35
CA PRO A 31 -22.99 -15.13 -34.30
C PRO A 31 -22.63 -16.57 -34.68
N GLU A 32 -22.94 -16.99 -35.88
CA GLU A 32 -22.58 -18.33 -36.40
C GLU A 32 -21.06 -18.56 -36.42
N THR A 33 -20.31 -17.56 -36.89
CA THR A 33 -18.84 -17.64 -36.96
C THR A 33 -18.26 -17.67 -35.52
N ARG A 34 -18.81 -16.86 -34.61
CA ARG A 34 -18.41 -16.85 -33.19
C ARG A 34 -18.64 -18.21 -32.54
N ASN A 35 -19.82 -18.82 -32.73
CA ASN A 35 -20.13 -20.12 -32.16
C ASN A 35 -19.18 -21.20 -32.68
N LYS A 36 -18.96 -21.24 -33.99
CA LYS A 36 -18.04 -22.18 -34.64
C LYS A 36 -16.60 -22.06 -34.08
N VAL A 37 -16.10 -20.85 -33.94
CA VAL A 37 -14.75 -20.61 -33.38
C VAL A 37 -14.67 -21.04 -31.91
N ASN A 38 -15.70 -20.73 -31.12
CA ASN A 38 -15.76 -21.12 -29.70
C ASN A 38 -15.83 -22.64 -29.52
N GLU A 39 -16.54 -23.38 -30.37
CA GLU A 39 -16.55 -24.84 -30.37
C GLU A 39 -15.16 -25.42 -30.63
N VAL A 40 -14.46 -24.88 -31.62
CA VAL A 40 -13.09 -25.31 -31.96
C VAL A 40 -12.15 -25.00 -30.81
N ILE A 41 -12.21 -23.80 -30.20
CA ILE A 41 -11.43 -23.42 -29.04
C ILE A 41 -11.61 -24.43 -27.90
N LYS A 42 -12.87 -24.79 -27.58
CA LYS A 42 -13.17 -25.78 -26.54
C LYS A 42 -12.63 -27.17 -26.89
N ARG A 43 -12.85 -27.64 -28.12
CA ARG A 43 -12.43 -28.97 -28.57
C ARG A 43 -10.91 -29.12 -28.56
N LEU A 44 -10.18 -28.09 -28.99
CA LEU A 44 -8.73 -28.10 -29.04
C LEU A 44 -8.09 -27.72 -27.69
N ASN A 45 -8.90 -27.35 -26.67
CA ASN A 45 -8.43 -26.78 -25.42
C ASN A 45 -7.45 -25.62 -25.63
N TYR A 46 -7.72 -24.79 -26.63
CA TYR A 46 -6.88 -23.63 -26.94
C TYR A 46 -7.01 -22.57 -25.86
N ARG A 47 -5.89 -22.13 -25.35
CA ARG A 47 -5.80 -20.99 -24.42
C ARG A 47 -5.12 -19.83 -25.14
N PRO A 48 -5.78 -18.66 -25.23
CA PRO A 48 -5.16 -17.48 -25.81
C PRO A 48 -3.86 -17.12 -25.09
N ASN A 49 -2.80 -16.88 -25.87
CA ASN A 49 -1.53 -16.45 -25.31
C ASN A 49 -1.60 -14.95 -24.98
N ALA A 50 -1.55 -14.61 -23.67
CA ALA A 50 -1.59 -13.24 -23.20
C ALA A 50 -0.39 -12.40 -23.71
N VAL A 51 0.80 -13.00 -23.86
CA VAL A 51 1.98 -12.32 -24.37
C VAL A 51 1.80 -11.92 -25.85
N ALA A 52 1.30 -12.85 -26.67
CA ALA A 52 1.01 -12.57 -28.09
C ALA A 52 -0.09 -11.50 -28.24
N ARG A 53 -1.07 -11.49 -27.34
CA ARG A 53 -2.12 -10.47 -27.30
C ARG A 53 -1.57 -9.11 -26.90
N GLY A 54 -0.73 -9.06 -25.87
CA GLY A 54 -0.06 -7.84 -25.40
C GLY A 54 0.80 -7.20 -26.48
N LEU A 55 1.57 -8.00 -27.23
CA LEU A 55 2.36 -7.55 -28.38
C LEU A 55 1.49 -6.90 -29.48
N ALA A 56 0.32 -7.48 -29.76
CA ALA A 56 -0.58 -6.96 -30.78
C ALA A 56 -1.33 -5.70 -30.36
N SER A 57 -1.71 -5.59 -29.08
CA SER A 57 -2.48 -4.46 -28.52
C SER A 57 -1.60 -3.37 -27.93
N LYS A 58 -0.30 -3.60 -27.75
CA LYS A 58 0.64 -2.78 -26.96
C LYS A 58 0.15 -2.55 -25.51
N ARG A 59 -0.66 -3.46 -24.97
CA ARG A 59 -1.17 -3.46 -23.60
C ARG A 59 -1.17 -4.87 -23.05
N THR A 60 -0.61 -5.02 -21.85
CA THR A 60 -0.59 -6.32 -21.14
C THR A 60 -1.77 -6.49 -20.19
N THR A 61 -2.54 -5.41 -19.94
CA THR A 61 -3.55 -5.35 -18.89
C THR A 61 -3.01 -5.80 -17.52
N THR A 62 -1.78 -5.37 -17.22
CA THR A 62 -1.08 -5.70 -16.00
C THR A 62 -0.53 -4.44 -15.36
N VAL A 63 -0.70 -4.28 -14.06
CA VAL A 63 -0.06 -3.24 -13.25
C VAL A 63 0.93 -3.87 -12.29
N GLY A 64 2.09 -3.22 -12.12
CA GLY A 64 3.05 -3.56 -11.08
C GLY A 64 2.70 -2.83 -9.79
N VAL A 65 2.81 -3.50 -8.66
CA VAL A 65 2.65 -2.90 -7.33
C VAL A 65 3.90 -3.21 -6.52
N ILE A 66 4.62 -2.18 -6.12
CA ILE A 66 5.81 -2.27 -5.27
C ILE A 66 5.37 -1.88 -3.87
N ILE A 67 5.59 -2.75 -2.89
CA ILE A 67 5.23 -2.54 -1.49
C ILE A 67 6.41 -2.90 -0.60
N PRO A 68 6.54 -2.28 0.58
CA PRO A 68 7.61 -2.64 1.53
C PRO A 68 7.52 -4.10 1.98
N ASP A 69 6.39 -4.50 2.55
CA ASP A 69 6.19 -5.85 3.08
C ASP A 69 4.71 -6.25 3.04
N ILE A 70 4.39 -7.34 2.33
CA ILE A 70 3.02 -7.87 2.25
C ILE A 70 2.55 -8.47 3.57
N SER A 71 3.45 -8.83 4.48
CA SER A 71 3.08 -9.37 5.79
C SER A 71 2.54 -8.29 6.74
N ASN A 72 2.89 -7.01 6.51
CA ASN A 72 2.32 -5.88 7.21
C ASN A 72 0.84 -5.69 6.81
N VAL A 73 -0.05 -5.66 7.82
CA VAL A 73 -1.51 -5.61 7.61
C VAL A 73 -1.95 -4.36 6.85
N TYR A 74 -1.31 -3.22 7.08
CA TYR A 74 -1.60 -1.98 6.35
C TYR A 74 -1.37 -2.15 4.85
N TYR A 75 -0.17 -2.61 4.44
CA TYR A 75 0.15 -2.79 3.03
C TYR A 75 -0.65 -3.91 2.37
N SER A 76 -0.95 -5.00 3.10
CA SER A 76 -1.79 -6.07 2.57
C SER A 76 -3.22 -5.63 2.33
N GLN A 77 -3.79 -4.76 3.17
CA GLN A 77 -5.12 -4.18 2.94
C GLN A 77 -5.13 -3.21 1.76
N LEU A 78 -4.09 -2.37 1.61
CA LEU A 78 -3.93 -1.51 0.42
C LEU A 78 -3.82 -2.35 -0.86
N ALA A 79 -2.97 -3.38 -0.85
CA ALA A 79 -2.80 -4.28 -1.99
C ALA A 79 -4.13 -4.96 -2.38
N ARG A 80 -4.93 -5.36 -1.38
CA ARG A 80 -6.26 -5.93 -1.61
C ARG A 80 -7.20 -4.94 -2.29
N GLY A 81 -7.25 -3.70 -1.82
CA GLY A 81 -8.06 -2.65 -2.44
C GLY A 81 -7.63 -2.35 -3.87
N LEU A 82 -6.32 -2.30 -4.13
CA LEU A 82 -5.77 -2.13 -5.47
C LEU A 82 -6.16 -3.28 -6.41
N GLU A 83 -6.11 -4.52 -5.93
CA GLU A 83 -6.50 -5.70 -6.72
C GLU A 83 -7.99 -5.69 -7.08
N ASP A 84 -8.85 -5.29 -6.15
CA ASP A 84 -10.29 -5.17 -6.39
C ASP A 84 -10.57 -4.15 -7.51
N ILE A 85 -9.91 -2.99 -7.49
CA ILE A 85 -10.01 -1.98 -8.54
C ILE A 85 -9.41 -2.48 -9.85
N ALA A 86 -8.23 -3.10 -9.83
CA ALA A 86 -7.60 -3.66 -11.01
C ALA A 86 -8.52 -4.68 -11.69
N THR A 87 -9.11 -5.60 -10.92
CA THR A 87 -10.06 -6.60 -11.40
C THR A 87 -11.29 -5.97 -12.04
N MET A 88 -11.86 -4.91 -11.43
CA MET A 88 -13.01 -4.18 -11.97
C MET A 88 -12.70 -3.59 -13.35
N TYR A 89 -11.48 -3.12 -13.56
CA TYR A 89 -11.01 -2.62 -14.86
C TYR A 89 -10.39 -3.69 -15.76
N LYS A 90 -10.47 -4.99 -15.39
CA LYS A 90 -9.91 -6.14 -16.12
C LYS A 90 -8.39 -6.10 -16.24
N TYR A 91 -7.72 -5.54 -15.24
CA TYR A 91 -6.29 -5.61 -15.05
C TYR A 91 -5.91 -6.74 -14.07
N HIS A 92 -4.69 -7.21 -14.18
CA HIS A 92 -4.04 -8.09 -13.23
C HIS A 92 -2.96 -7.31 -12.49
N SER A 93 -2.69 -7.65 -11.23
CA SER A 93 -1.62 -7.04 -10.45
C SER A 93 -0.44 -8.00 -10.29
N ILE A 94 0.78 -7.47 -10.35
CA ILE A 94 2.01 -8.13 -9.93
C ILE A 94 2.50 -7.40 -8.70
N ILE A 95 2.40 -8.04 -7.53
CA ILE A 95 2.84 -7.48 -6.25
C ILE A 95 4.27 -7.96 -5.98
N SER A 96 5.13 -7.05 -5.58
CA SER A 96 6.53 -7.31 -5.27
C SER A 96 6.92 -6.62 -3.95
N ASN A 97 7.61 -7.35 -3.06
CA ASN A 97 8.13 -6.83 -1.81
C ASN A 97 9.50 -6.19 -2.00
N SER A 98 9.66 -4.94 -1.58
CA SER A 98 10.92 -4.21 -1.65
C SER A 98 11.76 -4.33 -0.38
N ASP A 99 11.16 -4.65 0.75
CA ASP A 99 11.77 -4.64 2.09
C ASP A 99 12.38 -3.24 2.44
N ASN A 100 11.91 -2.19 1.78
CA ASN A 100 12.47 -0.83 1.83
C ASN A 100 13.98 -0.79 1.49
N ASP A 101 14.46 -1.72 0.68
CA ASP A 101 15.83 -1.78 0.17
C ASP A 101 15.89 -1.06 -1.19
N PRO A 102 16.63 0.06 -1.31
CA PRO A 102 16.69 0.84 -2.56
C PRO A 102 17.22 0.05 -3.76
N GLU A 103 18.17 -0.88 -3.56
CA GLU A 103 18.68 -1.70 -4.65
C GLU A 103 17.63 -2.71 -5.12
N LYS A 104 16.89 -3.30 -4.19
CA LYS A 104 15.80 -4.21 -4.49
C LYS A 104 14.63 -3.49 -5.17
N GLU A 105 14.30 -2.27 -4.73
CA GLU A 105 13.30 -1.42 -5.40
C GLU A 105 13.64 -1.18 -6.86
N LYS A 106 14.88 -0.82 -7.14
CA LYS A 106 15.40 -0.61 -8.48
C LYS A 106 15.35 -1.88 -9.34
N GLU A 107 15.74 -3.02 -8.78
CA GLU A 107 15.64 -4.31 -9.46
C GLU A 107 14.19 -4.65 -9.80
N ILE A 108 13.27 -4.51 -8.84
CA ILE A 108 11.84 -4.77 -9.03
C ILE A 108 11.28 -3.83 -10.10
N PHE A 109 11.59 -2.54 -10.04
CA PHE A 109 11.12 -1.56 -11.01
C PHE A 109 11.53 -1.95 -12.44
N ASN A 110 12.80 -2.27 -12.65
CA ASN A 110 13.31 -2.72 -13.95
C ASN A 110 12.67 -4.05 -14.40
N ASN A 111 12.44 -4.98 -13.47
CA ASN A 111 11.76 -6.24 -13.75
C ASN A 111 10.31 -6.02 -14.20
N LEU A 112 9.58 -5.09 -13.58
CA LEU A 112 8.23 -4.73 -14.00
C LEU A 112 8.21 -4.09 -15.40
N LEU A 113 9.15 -3.18 -15.69
CA LEU A 113 9.32 -2.62 -17.04
C LEU A 113 9.60 -3.71 -18.07
N SER A 114 10.48 -4.67 -17.77
CA SER A 114 10.79 -5.79 -18.67
C SER A 114 9.58 -6.70 -18.94
N LYS A 115 8.65 -6.79 -17.99
CA LYS A 115 7.37 -7.51 -18.14
C LYS A 115 6.32 -6.68 -18.91
N GLN A 116 6.67 -5.47 -19.31
CA GLN A 116 5.80 -4.57 -20.06
C GLN A 116 4.47 -4.28 -19.33
N VAL A 117 4.53 -4.02 -18.02
CA VAL A 117 3.35 -3.58 -17.28
C VAL A 117 2.83 -2.26 -17.83
N ASP A 118 1.53 -2.04 -17.77
CA ASP A 118 0.88 -0.83 -18.30
C ASP A 118 0.95 0.36 -17.32
N GLY A 119 1.31 0.09 -16.05
CA GLY A 119 1.50 1.09 -15.01
C GLY A 119 2.19 0.49 -13.78
N ILE A 120 2.77 1.35 -12.94
CA ILE A 120 3.40 0.95 -11.68
C ILE A 120 2.79 1.78 -10.55
N ILE A 121 2.46 1.12 -9.45
CA ILE A 121 2.04 1.74 -8.19
C ILE A 121 3.14 1.46 -7.18
N PHE A 122 3.71 2.51 -6.61
CA PHE A 122 4.76 2.44 -5.61
C PHE A 122 4.20 2.87 -4.26
N LEU A 123 4.17 1.97 -3.29
CA LEU A 123 3.62 2.20 -1.97
C LEU A 123 4.73 2.26 -0.91
N GLY A 124 4.67 3.28 -0.07
CA GLY A 124 5.51 3.42 1.12
C GLY A 124 6.93 3.88 0.83
N GLY A 125 7.62 4.21 1.92
CA GLY A 125 9.02 4.55 1.91
C GLY A 125 9.36 5.94 1.34
N THR A 126 10.65 6.26 1.42
CA THR A 126 11.24 7.42 0.76
C THR A 126 11.71 7.00 -0.62
N ILE A 127 11.19 7.62 -1.66
CA ILE A 127 11.67 7.34 -3.02
C ILE A 127 13.07 7.90 -3.18
N SER A 128 14.04 7.01 -3.44
CA SER A 128 15.42 7.44 -3.70
C SER A 128 15.52 8.27 -4.99
N GLU A 129 16.56 9.12 -5.10
CA GLU A 129 16.82 9.90 -6.32
C GLU A 129 17.02 9.00 -7.55
N GLU A 130 17.55 7.79 -7.35
CA GLU A 130 17.70 6.81 -8.42
C GLU A 130 16.33 6.31 -8.92
N ILE A 131 15.40 6.00 -8.02
CA ILE A 131 14.03 5.62 -8.40
C ILE A 131 13.30 6.79 -9.06
N LYS A 132 13.44 8.03 -8.56
CA LYS A 132 12.90 9.22 -9.24
C LYS A 132 13.43 9.35 -10.67
N SER A 133 14.75 9.16 -10.84
CA SER A 133 15.35 9.17 -12.17
C SER A 133 14.79 8.10 -13.08
N LEU A 134 14.57 6.87 -12.58
CA LEU A 134 13.96 5.79 -13.34
C LEU A 134 12.52 6.10 -13.72
N ILE A 135 11.73 6.66 -12.79
CA ILE A 135 10.35 7.08 -13.04
C ILE A 135 10.33 8.13 -14.17
N ASN A 136 11.18 9.15 -14.10
CA ASN A 136 11.23 10.24 -15.07
C ASN A 136 11.70 9.77 -16.47
N GLN A 137 12.50 8.71 -16.54
CA GLN A 137 12.95 8.10 -17.81
C GLN A 137 11.95 7.07 -18.35
N SER A 138 10.99 6.63 -17.54
CA SER A 138 10.03 5.61 -17.92
C SER A 138 8.91 6.18 -18.80
N SER A 139 8.51 5.43 -19.81
CA SER A 139 7.28 5.70 -20.58
C SER A 139 6.02 5.10 -19.90
N VAL A 140 6.20 4.31 -18.84
CA VAL A 140 5.12 3.69 -18.08
C VAL A 140 4.67 4.66 -16.98
N PRO A 141 3.37 4.96 -16.87
CA PRO A 141 2.88 5.84 -15.80
C PRO A 141 3.14 5.23 -14.43
N VAL A 142 3.61 6.06 -13.50
CA VAL A 142 3.88 5.67 -12.12
C VAL A 142 3.07 6.55 -11.18
N VAL A 143 2.43 5.91 -10.19
CA VAL A 143 1.75 6.58 -9.08
C VAL A 143 2.45 6.17 -7.80
N VAL A 144 2.72 7.14 -6.93
CA VAL A 144 3.36 6.92 -5.64
C VAL A 144 2.40 7.22 -4.49
N SER A 145 2.56 6.53 -3.37
CA SER A 145 1.79 6.79 -2.14
C SER A 145 2.68 6.69 -0.92
N GLY A 146 2.47 7.60 0.04
CA GLY A 146 3.25 7.62 1.29
C GLY A 146 4.64 8.25 1.15
N THR A 147 4.87 9.03 0.10
CA THR A 147 6.18 9.64 -0.21
C THR A 147 6.10 11.16 -0.24
N ASP A 148 7.26 11.81 -0.24
CA ASP A 148 7.38 13.27 -0.25
C ASP A 148 6.82 13.99 -1.48
N GLY A 149 6.25 13.29 -2.42
CA GLY A 149 5.43 13.71 -3.57
C GLY A 149 5.53 15.14 -4.11
N LYS A 150 6.63 15.84 -3.85
CA LYS A 150 6.87 17.23 -4.30
C LYS A 150 7.44 17.34 -5.71
N ASP A 151 7.48 16.23 -6.44
CA ASP A 151 7.87 16.25 -7.83
C ASP A 151 6.61 16.46 -8.66
N ASP A 152 6.49 17.62 -9.30
CA ASP A 152 5.34 18.01 -10.15
C ASP A 152 5.12 17.04 -11.33
N HIS A 153 6.08 16.16 -11.60
CA HIS A 153 6.03 15.17 -12.67
C HIS A 153 5.59 13.77 -12.22
N ILE A 154 5.52 13.52 -10.91
CA ILE A 154 5.14 12.21 -10.35
C ILE A 154 3.76 12.31 -9.70
N ALA A 155 2.79 11.57 -10.23
CA ALA A 155 1.46 11.51 -9.63
C ALA A 155 1.55 10.86 -8.24
N SER A 156 0.99 11.52 -7.21
CA SER A 156 1.01 11.00 -5.84
C SER A 156 -0.39 10.98 -5.22
N VAL A 157 -0.59 10.02 -4.31
CA VAL A 157 -1.78 9.92 -3.46
C VAL A 157 -1.28 9.76 -2.03
N ASN A 158 -1.53 10.75 -1.19
CA ASN A 158 -1.02 10.78 0.18
C ASN A 158 -2.15 11.03 1.19
N ILE A 159 -1.93 10.58 2.42
CA ILE A 159 -2.75 10.92 3.59
C ILE A 159 -2.16 12.19 4.20
N ASP A 160 -3.01 13.13 4.62
CA ASP A 160 -2.58 14.31 5.38
C ASP A 160 -2.39 13.92 6.86
N PHE A 161 -1.25 13.31 7.14
CA PHE A 161 -0.90 12.91 8.50
C PHE A 161 -0.70 14.09 9.45
N LYS A 162 -0.35 15.26 8.93
CA LYS A 162 -0.23 16.46 9.75
C LYS A 162 -1.60 16.90 10.27
N GLN A 163 -2.60 17.00 9.40
CA GLN A 163 -3.95 17.35 9.80
C GLN A 163 -4.52 16.28 10.75
N ALA A 164 -4.35 15.00 10.43
CA ALA A 164 -4.80 13.90 11.30
C ALA A 164 -4.18 14.00 12.70
N ALA A 165 -2.89 14.34 12.80
CA ALA A 165 -2.21 14.53 14.07
C ALA A 165 -2.71 15.76 14.83
N GLU A 166 -3.02 16.84 14.13
CA GLU A 166 -3.60 18.04 14.74
C GLU A 166 -4.96 17.71 15.38
N GLU A 167 -5.84 17.01 14.67
CA GLU A 167 -7.14 16.58 15.17
C GLU A 167 -7.01 15.61 16.36
N ALA A 168 -6.12 14.61 16.24
CA ALA A 168 -5.82 13.64 17.29
C ALA A 168 -5.32 14.32 18.57
N THR A 169 -4.37 15.22 18.43
CA THR A 169 -3.76 15.93 19.57
C THR A 169 -4.77 16.83 20.27
N GLN A 170 -5.58 17.57 19.49
CA GLN A 170 -6.64 18.40 20.03
C GLN A 170 -7.64 17.56 20.84
N TYR A 171 -8.07 16.43 20.30
CA TYR A 171 -8.97 15.50 21.00
C TYR A 171 -8.39 15.00 22.31
N LEU A 172 -7.11 14.60 22.33
CA LEU A 172 -6.44 14.10 23.55
C LEU A 172 -6.33 15.20 24.61
N ILE A 173 -6.03 16.44 24.24
CA ILE A 173 -5.99 17.59 25.16
C ILE A 173 -7.39 17.84 25.75
N GLU A 174 -8.44 17.77 24.96
CA GLU A 174 -9.83 17.89 25.43
C GLU A 174 -10.22 16.78 26.42
N LYS A 175 -9.58 15.60 26.30
CA LYS A 175 -9.70 14.48 27.26
C LYS A 175 -8.78 14.61 28.47
N GLY A 176 -7.99 15.68 28.56
CA GLY A 176 -7.20 16.02 29.73
C GLY A 176 -5.71 15.67 29.63
N ALA A 177 -5.23 15.16 28.49
CA ALA A 177 -3.82 14.86 28.30
C ALA A 177 -2.97 16.14 28.29
N LYS A 178 -1.81 16.08 28.97
CA LYS A 178 -0.84 17.18 29.08
C LYS A 178 0.56 16.76 28.65
N THR A 179 0.86 15.47 28.74
CA THR A 179 2.14 14.89 28.36
C THR A 179 1.94 13.89 27.22
N PHE A 180 2.79 13.96 26.22
CA PHE A 180 2.62 13.24 24.95
C PHE A 180 3.87 12.49 24.58
N SER A 181 3.70 11.31 24.00
CA SER A 181 4.74 10.55 23.33
C SER A 181 4.34 10.30 21.86
N LEU A 182 5.31 10.39 20.96
CA LEU A 182 5.17 9.95 19.59
C LEU A 182 6.04 8.73 19.34
N ILE A 183 5.42 7.66 18.85
CA ILE A 183 6.10 6.43 18.46
C ILE A 183 6.13 6.35 16.95
N GLY A 184 7.30 6.59 16.38
CA GLY A 184 7.54 6.56 14.94
C GLY A 184 7.89 5.18 14.42
N GLY A 185 7.86 5.05 13.10
CA GLY A 185 8.26 3.87 12.36
C GLY A 185 9.54 4.09 11.57
N GLU A 186 10.41 3.09 11.50
CA GLU A 186 11.65 3.15 10.71
C GLU A 186 11.38 3.32 9.21
N TYR A 187 10.21 2.88 8.75
CA TYR A 187 9.84 2.87 7.32
C TYR A 187 8.86 3.98 6.94
N SER A 188 8.19 4.58 7.92
CA SER A 188 7.19 5.63 7.72
C SER A 188 7.72 7.00 8.09
N ILE A 189 8.98 7.31 7.72
CA ILE A 189 9.69 8.54 8.12
C ILE A 189 8.87 9.80 7.79
N LYS A 190 8.33 9.89 6.58
CA LYS A 190 7.54 11.06 6.17
C LYS A 190 6.25 11.20 6.99
N ALA A 191 5.52 10.11 7.20
CA ALA A 191 4.33 10.12 8.04
C ALA A 191 4.67 10.53 9.48
N GLN A 192 5.79 10.05 10.02
CA GLN A 192 6.29 10.43 11.35
C GLN A 192 6.58 11.92 11.43
N ASP A 193 7.27 12.50 10.43
CA ASP A 193 7.60 13.92 10.40
C ASP A 193 6.33 14.78 10.35
N ASP A 194 5.35 14.41 9.52
CA ASP A 194 4.08 15.11 9.41
C ASP A 194 3.27 15.02 10.72
N VAL A 195 3.22 13.84 11.36
CA VAL A 195 2.58 13.68 12.67
C VAL A 195 3.28 14.50 13.73
N LEU A 196 4.62 14.50 13.75
CA LEU A 196 5.40 15.30 14.71
C LEU A 196 5.16 16.79 14.52
N GLU A 197 5.06 17.26 13.29
CA GLU A 197 4.74 18.65 12.99
C GLU A 197 3.33 19.03 13.49
N GLY A 198 2.32 18.20 13.16
CA GLY A 198 0.94 18.42 13.62
C GLY A 198 0.82 18.40 15.14
N LEU A 199 1.44 17.43 15.80
CA LEU A 199 1.51 17.34 17.27
C LEU A 199 2.11 18.64 17.87
N LYS A 200 3.29 19.05 17.39
CA LYS A 200 3.97 20.26 17.90
C LYS A 200 3.16 21.53 17.68
N ASN A 201 2.46 21.65 16.54
CA ASN A 201 1.59 22.79 16.25
C ASN A 201 0.51 22.96 17.32
N VAL A 202 -0.22 21.89 17.62
CA VAL A 202 -1.32 21.95 18.60
C VAL A 202 -0.80 22.15 20.01
N LEU A 203 0.27 21.41 20.40
CA LEU A 203 0.89 21.59 21.73
C LEU A 203 1.30 23.05 21.96
N SER A 204 1.89 23.71 20.96
CA SER A 204 2.32 25.11 21.06
C SER A 204 1.13 26.06 21.28
N GLN A 205 -0.02 25.83 20.65
CA GLN A 205 -1.25 26.61 20.84
C GLN A 205 -1.79 26.50 22.27
N HIS A 206 -1.60 25.34 22.89
CA HIS A 206 -2.02 25.07 24.28
C HIS A 206 -0.92 25.33 25.32
N GLN A 207 0.21 25.94 24.93
CA GLN A 207 1.37 26.20 25.80
C GLN A 207 1.96 24.93 26.44
N LEU A 208 1.77 23.79 25.78
CA LEU A 208 2.37 22.51 26.12
C LEU A 208 3.65 22.29 25.30
N LYS A 209 4.49 21.39 25.74
CA LYS A 209 5.73 21.00 25.02
C LYS A 209 5.81 19.50 24.91
N LEU A 210 6.30 19.02 23.78
CA LEU A 210 6.73 17.64 23.65
C LEU A 210 8.05 17.47 24.37
N ASP A 211 8.15 16.44 25.21
CA ASP A 211 9.41 16.00 25.76
C ASP A 211 10.14 15.14 24.70
N ASP A 212 11.28 15.60 24.24
CA ASP A 212 12.04 14.90 23.19
C ASP A 212 12.48 13.49 23.64
N THR A 213 12.55 13.21 24.96
CA THR A 213 12.84 11.86 25.48
C THR A 213 11.66 10.88 25.31
N LEU A 214 10.48 11.40 25.01
CA LEU A 214 9.26 10.62 24.75
C LEU A 214 8.97 10.45 23.26
N HIS A 215 9.85 10.96 22.37
CA HIS A 215 9.80 10.69 20.95
C HIS A 215 10.69 9.48 20.64
N LEU A 216 10.03 8.31 20.42
CA LEU A 216 10.72 7.05 20.22
C LEU A 216 10.48 6.54 18.81
N THR A 217 11.48 5.87 18.24
CA THR A 217 11.39 5.24 16.93
C THR A 217 11.72 3.76 17.05
N GLY A 218 10.99 2.92 16.35
CA GLY A 218 11.24 1.49 16.29
C GLY A 218 10.63 0.88 15.05
N ASN A 219 10.90 -0.40 14.79
CA ASN A 219 10.22 -1.08 13.70
C ASN A 219 8.71 -1.16 13.99
N GLU A 220 7.91 -1.17 12.92
CA GLU A 220 6.44 -1.10 13.00
C GLU A 220 5.82 -2.45 13.38
N SER A 221 6.29 -3.08 14.47
CA SER A 221 5.86 -4.40 14.92
C SER A 221 5.28 -4.39 16.33
N TYR A 222 4.45 -5.37 16.62
CA TYR A 222 3.91 -5.63 17.97
C TYR A 222 5.03 -5.74 19.04
N LYS A 223 6.14 -6.45 18.73
CA LYS A 223 7.27 -6.60 19.64
C LYS A 223 7.97 -5.27 19.91
N SER A 224 8.03 -4.39 18.93
CA SER A 224 8.57 -3.04 19.11
C SER A 224 7.69 -2.23 20.07
N GLY A 225 6.38 -2.34 19.96
CA GLY A 225 5.44 -1.71 20.89
C GLY A 225 5.66 -2.15 22.34
N ILE A 226 5.89 -3.43 22.59
CA ILE A 226 6.22 -3.96 23.94
C ILE A 226 7.49 -3.28 24.47
N LYS A 227 8.57 -3.26 23.71
CA LYS A 227 9.84 -2.64 24.11
C LYS A 227 9.71 -1.13 24.33
N THR A 228 8.90 -0.48 23.53
CA THR A 228 8.61 0.94 23.67
C THR A 228 7.91 1.23 25.01
N PHE A 229 6.93 0.41 25.39
CA PHE A 229 6.26 0.57 26.69
C PHE A 229 7.23 0.40 27.86
N GLU A 230 8.17 -0.56 27.80
CA GLU A 230 9.21 -0.72 28.83
C GLU A 230 10.04 0.56 29.03
N GLN A 231 10.30 1.31 27.97
CA GLN A 231 11.02 2.59 28.05
C GLN A 231 10.14 3.71 28.61
N LEU A 232 8.86 3.73 28.27
CA LEU A 232 7.91 4.74 28.76
C LEU A 232 7.49 4.53 30.21
N GLN A 233 7.56 3.31 30.73
CA GLN A 233 7.03 2.93 32.04
C GLN A 233 7.59 3.78 33.20
N SER A 234 8.84 4.24 33.11
CA SER A 234 9.47 5.08 34.15
C SER A 234 9.04 6.56 34.10
N ASN A 235 8.53 7.02 32.97
CA ASN A 235 8.02 8.37 32.73
C ASN A 235 6.81 8.27 31.80
N LEU A 236 5.72 7.72 32.33
CA LEU A 236 4.52 7.41 31.54
C LEU A 236 3.83 8.71 31.11
N PRO A 237 3.64 8.93 29.78
CA PRO A 237 2.88 10.08 29.29
C PRO A 237 1.37 9.87 29.49
N ASP A 238 0.58 10.96 29.46
CA ASP A 238 -0.88 10.87 29.46
C ASP A 238 -1.41 10.30 28.13
N ALA A 239 -0.70 10.52 27.03
CA ALA A 239 -1.09 10.07 25.70
C ALA A 239 0.08 9.62 24.83
N VAL A 240 -0.15 8.59 24.03
CA VAL A 240 0.77 8.05 23.05
C VAL A 240 0.12 8.06 21.66
N LEU A 241 0.81 8.66 20.71
CA LEU A 241 0.48 8.62 19.28
C LEU A 241 1.39 7.61 18.60
N CYS A 242 0.84 6.62 17.90
CA CYS A 242 1.58 5.58 17.19
C CYS A 242 1.32 5.68 15.69
N ILE A 243 2.37 5.62 14.90
CA ILE A 243 2.21 5.51 13.43
C ILE A 243 1.57 4.17 13.07
N SER A 244 2.00 3.08 13.70
CA SER A 244 1.55 1.72 13.41
C SER A 244 0.58 1.18 14.47
N ASP A 245 -0.49 0.52 14.01
CA ASP A 245 -1.44 -0.18 14.88
C ASP A 245 -0.76 -1.31 15.65
N GLU A 246 0.17 -2.04 15.02
CA GLU A 246 0.87 -3.14 15.70
C GLU A 246 1.69 -2.63 16.89
N GLN A 247 2.37 -1.47 16.76
CA GLN A 247 3.06 -0.84 17.88
C GLN A 247 2.07 -0.43 18.97
N ALA A 248 0.96 0.21 18.59
CA ALA A 248 -0.08 0.64 19.52
C ALA A 248 -0.66 -0.54 20.31
N ILE A 249 -0.92 -1.67 19.65
CA ILE A 249 -1.41 -2.89 20.30
C ILE A 249 -0.35 -3.47 21.27
N GLY A 250 0.93 -3.44 20.87
CA GLY A 250 2.02 -3.87 21.75
C GLY A 250 2.11 -3.04 23.03
N ILE A 251 1.98 -1.71 22.90
CA ILE A 251 1.94 -0.79 24.04
C ILE A 251 0.71 -1.06 24.90
N LEU A 252 -0.48 -1.20 24.29
CA LEU A 252 -1.73 -1.48 24.99
C LEU A 252 -1.65 -2.74 25.85
N HIS A 253 -1.19 -3.86 25.29
CA HIS A 253 -1.08 -5.11 26.03
C HIS A 253 -0.06 -5.01 27.17
N SER A 254 1.10 -4.37 26.92
CA SER A 254 2.11 -4.18 27.97
C SER A 254 1.62 -3.26 29.09
N ALA A 255 0.84 -2.21 28.75
CA ALA A 255 0.20 -1.33 29.74
C ALA A 255 -0.79 -2.12 30.62
N GLN A 256 -1.64 -2.94 30.00
CA GLN A 256 -2.59 -3.79 30.72
C GLN A 256 -1.88 -4.81 31.64
N ASP A 257 -0.83 -5.46 31.16
CA ASP A 257 -0.01 -6.40 31.95
C ASP A 257 0.66 -5.72 33.13
N ALA A 258 1.05 -4.44 32.99
CA ALA A 258 1.61 -3.62 34.06
C ALA A 258 0.53 -3.00 35.01
N GLY A 259 -0.75 -3.25 34.76
CA GLY A 259 -1.85 -2.70 35.56
C GLY A 259 -2.18 -1.23 35.27
N VAL A 260 -1.64 -0.67 34.17
CA VAL A 260 -1.97 0.69 33.70
C VAL A 260 -3.31 0.64 32.97
N LYS A 261 -4.23 1.49 33.39
CA LYS A 261 -5.56 1.56 32.79
C LYS A 261 -5.55 2.39 31.51
N VAL A 262 -6.10 1.81 30.44
CA VAL A 262 -6.29 2.48 29.16
C VAL A 262 -7.80 2.59 28.93
N PRO A 263 -8.39 3.78 28.78
CA PRO A 263 -7.70 5.07 28.52
C PRO A 263 -7.45 5.95 29.77
N GLU A 264 -7.76 5.52 31.00
CA GLU A 264 -7.79 6.38 32.20
C GLU A 264 -6.39 6.89 32.59
N ASP A 265 -5.37 6.03 32.59
CA ASP A 265 -3.99 6.37 32.96
C ASP A 265 -3.12 6.63 31.75
N LEU A 266 -3.47 6.06 30.59
CA LEU A 266 -2.74 6.20 29.31
C LEU A 266 -3.74 6.17 28.15
N GLN A 267 -3.78 7.22 27.36
CA GLN A 267 -4.55 7.25 26.11
C GLN A 267 -3.66 6.85 24.92
N ILE A 268 -4.18 6.02 24.02
CA ILE A 268 -3.40 5.52 22.86
C ILE A 268 -4.17 5.79 21.57
N ILE A 269 -3.52 6.47 20.61
CA ILE A 269 -4.03 6.66 19.25
C ILE A 269 -3.09 6.01 18.26
N SER A 270 -3.67 5.41 17.21
CA SER A 270 -2.92 4.95 16.03
C SER A 270 -3.53 5.49 14.74
N PHE A 271 -2.67 5.64 13.71
CA PHE A 271 -3.06 6.32 12.47
C PHE A 271 -3.42 5.37 11.31
N ASN A 272 -3.00 4.10 11.35
CA ASN A 272 -3.21 3.20 10.22
C ASN A 272 -4.64 2.66 10.10
N ASN A 273 -5.38 2.56 11.20
CA ASN A 273 -6.75 2.05 11.27
C ASN A 273 -6.96 0.74 10.50
N THR A 274 -6.06 -0.23 10.70
CA THR A 274 -6.17 -1.55 10.09
C THR A 274 -7.22 -2.41 10.83
N ARG A 275 -7.61 -3.54 10.23
CA ARG A 275 -8.53 -4.49 10.87
C ARG A 275 -8.06 -4.99 12.24
N LEU A 276 -6.80 -4.82 12.61
CA LEU A 276 -6.28 -5.22 13.91
C LEU A 276 -6.90 -4.42 15.05
N VAL A 277 -7.22 -3.14 14.83
CA VAL A 277 -7.79 -2.27 15.87
C VAL A 277 -9.22 -2.68 16.24
N GLU A 278 -9.94 -3.35 15.36
CA GLU A 278 -11.26 -3.91 15.65
C GLU A 278 -11.21 -5.08 16.65
N MET A 279 -10.02 -5.68 16.84
CA MET A 279 -9.81 -6.84 17.69
C MET A 279 -9.36 -6.47 19.10
N VAL A 280 -9.12 -5.20 19.38
CA VAL A 280 -8.63 -4.71 20.67
C VAL A 280 -9.57 -3.66 21.23
N LEU A 281 -9.64 -3.60 22.58
CA LEU A 281 -10.43 -2.61 23.30
C LEU A 281 -9.52 -1.43 23.70
N SER A 282 -10.11 -0.23 23.74
CA SER A 282 -9.46 0.98 24.27
C SER A 282 -8.38 1.62 23.39
N LEU A 283 -8.32 1.29 22.10
CA LEU A 283 -7.60 2.13 21.11
C LEU A 283 -8.54 3.16 20.51
N ILE A 284 -8.04 4.37 20.33
CA ILE A 284 -8.70 5.43 19.57
C ILE A 284 -8.04 5.45 18.17
N HIS A 285 -8.85 5.34 17.15
CA HIS A 285 -8.41 5.40 15.76
C HIS A 285 -9.06 6.58 15.07
N ILE A 286 -8.29 7.23 14.24
CA ILE A 286 -8.68 8.42 13.47
C ILE A 286 -8.52 8.15 11.97
#